data_c3355d08aebdf204be07d5491736b544
#
_entry.id   c3355d08aebdf204be07d5491736b544
#
_cell.length_a   1.000
_cell.length_b   1.000
_cell.length_c   1.000
_cell.angle_alpha   90.00
_cell.angle_beta   90.00
_cell.angle_gamma   90.00
#
_symmetry.space_group_name_H-M   'P 1'
#
loop_
_entity.id
_entity.type
_entity.pdbx_description
1 polymer ?
#
loop_
_entity_poly.entity_id
_entity_poly.type
_entity_poly.pdbx_seq_one_letter_code
_entity_poly.pdbx_strand_id
1 'polypeptide(L)'
;MRTEVKLSKRLERIASFVQPGSRVADIGTDHGYVPIWLVQKGVCPSALAMDVRKGPLERAEEHVEEVGLSGKIELRLSDGLAKLKAGEADTVVIAGMGGPLM
;
A
#
# COMPACT_ATOMS: atom_id res chain seq x y z
N MET A 1 -19.81 7.41 -5.40
CA MET A 1 -18.76 8.40 -5.23
C MET A 1 -17.59 7.80 -4.46
N ARG A 2 -16.39 8.03 -4.91
CA ARG A 2 -15.25 7.48 -4.23
C ARG A 2 -14.89 8.29 -3.02
N THR A 3 -14.50 7.60 -1.97
CA THR A 3 -14.11 8.24 -0.74
C THR A 3 -12.59 8.34 -0.69
N GLU A 4 -12.08 9.52 -0.44
CA GLU A 4 -10.65 9.68 -0.26
C GLU A 4 -10.25 9.10 1.07
N VAL A 5 -9.19 8.32 1.06
CA VAL A 5 -8.65 7.74 2.27
C VAL A 5 -7.83 8.80 2.99
N LYS A 6 -8.01 8.87 4.30
CA LYS A 6 -7.21 9.76 5.13
C LYS A 6 -6.25 8.95 5.96
N LEU A 7 -5.01 9.36 6.00
CA LEU A 7 -3.99 8.68 6.79
C LEU A 7 -3.82 9.37 8.13
N SER A 8 -3.41 8.59 9.13
CA SER A 8 -2.95 9.17 10.38
C SER A 8 -1.72 10.02 10.09
N LYS A 9 -1.37 10.90 11.01
CA LYS A 9 -0.19 11.74 10.80
C LYS A 9 1.07 10.91 10.61
N ARG A 10 1.19 9.81 11.34
CA ARG A 10 2.34 8.93 11.21
C ARG A 10 2.43 8.32 9.81
N LEU A 11 1.31 7.80 9.32
CA LEU A 11 1.31 7.18 8.01
C LEU A 11 1.48 8.20 6.89
N GLU A 12 0.90 9.38 7.07
CA GLU A 12 1.07 10.44 6.08
C GLU A 12 2.53 10.87 5.97
N ARG A 13 3.21 10.95 7.10
CA ARG A 13 4.61 11.30 7.09
C ARG A 13 5.45 10.24 6.37
N ILE A 14 5.15 8.96 6.62
CA ILE A 14 5.85 7.88 5.93
C ILE A 14 5.57 7.95 4.44
N ALA A 15 4.32 8.16 4.06
CA ALA A 15 3.95 8.25 2.65
C ALA A 15 4.63 9.43 1.96
N SER A 16 4.91 10.50 2.71
CA SER A 16 5.54 11.68 2.13
C SER A 16 6.97 11.44 1.66
N PHE A 17 7.61 10.35 2.11
CA PHE A 17 8.93 10.01 1.63
C PHE A 17 8.92 9.25 0.31
N VAL A 18 7.74 8.86 -0.17
CA VAL A 18 7.65 8.14 -1.45
C VAL A 18 7.75 9.16 -2.58
N GLN A 19 8.67 8.91 -3.50
CA GLN A 19 8.87 9.85 -4.60
C GLN A 19 7.75 9.74 -5.63
N PRO A 20 7.30 10.88 -6.15
CA PRO A 20 6.27 10.86 -7.20
C PRO A 20 6.72 10.05 -8.40
N GLY A 21 5.81 9.27 -8.95
CA GLY A 21 6.10 8.44 -10.10
C GLY A 21 6.65 7.07 -9.78
N SER A 22 7.00 6.81 -8.50
CA SER A 22 7.54 5.51 -8.13
C SER A 22 6.43 4.48 -7.99
N ARG A 23 6.79 3.22 -8.13
CA ARG A 23 5.89 2.10 -7.85
C ARG A 23 6.22 1.61 -6.46
N VAL A 24 5.23 1.58 -5.58
CA VAL A 24 5.46 1.27 -4.19
C VAL A 24 4.97 -0.13 -3.86
N ALA A 25 5.70 -0.83 -2.99
CA ALA A 25 5.24 -2.07 -2.39
C ALA A 25 5.08 -1.81 -0.90
N ASP A 26 3.88 -2.01 -0.38
CA ASP A 26 3.58 -1.80 1.02
C ASP A 26 3.51 -3.16 1.72
N ILE A 27 4.48 -3.43 2.57
CA ILE A 27 4.60 -4.70 3.29
C ILE A 27 3.85 -4.59 4.60
N GLY A 28 2.94 -5.53 4.86
CA GLY A 28 2.08 -5.45 6.03
C GLY A 28 1.03 -4.36 5.84
N THR A 29 0.41 -4.38 4.67
CA THR A 29 -0.47 -3.29 4.25
C THR A 29 -1.69 -3.08 5.13
N ASP A 30 -2.12 -4.13 5.84
CA ASP A 30 -3.29 -4.11 6.72
C ASP A 30 -4.54 -3.68 5.92
N HIS A 31 -5.01 -2.48 6.05
CA HIS A 31 -6.23 -2.06 5.36
C HIS A 31 -5.98 -1.45 3.98
N GLY A 32 -4.75 -1.41 3.54
CA GLY A 32 -4.43 -0.85 2.22
C GLY A 32 -4.43 0.67 2.18
N TYR A 33 -4.42 1.32 3.32
CA TYR A 33 -4.56 2.78 3.36
C TYR A 33 -3.43 3.52 2.67
N VAL A 34 -2.18 3.09 2.87
CA VAL A 34 -1.04 3.80 2.29
C VAL A 34 -1.02 3.67 0.76
N PRO A 35 -1.15 2.46 0.19
CA PRO A 35 -1.20 2.35 -1.27
C PRO A 35 -2.37 3.14 -1.88
N ILE A 36 -3.55 3.06 -1.25
CA ILE A 36 -4.71 3.78 -1.77
C ILE A 36 -4.45 5.28 -1.75
N TRP A 37 -3.93 5.81 -0.64
CA TRP A 37 -3.65 7.24 -0.52
C TRP A 37 -2.66 7.69 -1.59
N LEU A 38 -1.57 6.92 -1.79
CA LEU A 38 -0.55 7.30 -2.77
C LEU A 38 -1.09 7.33 -4.20
N VAL A 39 -1.95 6.37 -4.54
CA VAL A 39 -2.54 6.35 -5.86
C VAL A 39 -3.59 7.45 -6.02
N GLN A 40 -4.41 7.68 -4.98
CA GLN A 40 -5.43 8.72 -5.03
C GLN A 40 -4.83 10.12 -5.16
N LYS A 41 -3.69 10.35 -4.52
CA LYS A 41 -3.02 11.65 -4.59
C LYS A 41 -2.19 11.80 -5.85
N GLY A 42 -2.13 10.78 -6.68
CA GLY A 42 -1.34 10.85 -7.90
C GLY A 42 0.16 10.75 -7.68
N VAL A 43 0.58 10.34 -6.48
CA VAL A 43 2.01 10.18 -6.21
C VAL A 43 2.55 8.94 -6.91
N CYS A 44 1.79 7.85 -6.87
CA CYS A 44 2.20 6.60 -7.50
C CYS A 44 1.19 6.20 -8.58
N PRO A 45 1.68 5.74 -9.74
CA PRO A 45 0.77 5.28 -10.80
C PRO A 45 0.13 3.94 -10.45
N SER A 46 0.80 3.14 -9.63
CA SER A 46 0.29 1.84 -9.19
C SER A 46 1.01 1.45 -7.92
N ALA A 47 0.49 0.43 -7.24
CA ALA A 47 1.07 -0.01 -5.98
C ALA A 47 0.81 -1.50 -5.77
N LEU A 48 1.67 -2.12 -4.95
CA LEU A 48 1.47 -3.48 -4.48
C LEU A 48 1.14 -3.40 -3.00
N ALA A 49 0.04 -4.03 -2.60
CA ALA A 49 -0.35 -4.11 -1.20
C ALA A 49 -0.13 -5.56 -0.77
N MET A 50 0.82 -5.77 0.13
CA MET A 50 1.28 -7.10 0.49
C MET A 50 1.10 -7.36 1.97
N ASP A 51 0.73 -8.57 2.33
CA ASP A 51 0.64 -8.98 3.72
C ASP A 51 0.86 -10.48 3.80
N VAL A 52 1.35 -10.93 4.94
CA VAL A 52 1.54 -12.34 5.18
C VAL A 52 0.24 -12.97 5.67
N ARG A 53 -0.67 -12.15 6.17
CA ARG A 53 -1.93 -12.62 6.71
C ARG A 53 -3.06 -12.41 5.73
N LYS A 54 -3.86 -13.44 5.56
CA LYS A 54 -4.95 -13.39 4.59
C LYS A 54 -6.06 -12.41 4.99
N GLY A 55 -6.40 -12.37 6.26
CA GLY A 55 -7.49 -11.50 6.73
C GLY A 55 -7.26 -10.02 6.44
N PRO A 56 -6.12 -9.46 6.88
CA PRO A 56 -5.83 -8.07 6.56
C PRO A 56 -5.76 -7.81 5.05
N LEU A 57 -5.25 -8.76 4.29
CA LEU A 57 -5.17 -8.61 2.85
C LEU A 57 -6.55 -8.55 2.20
N GLU A 58 -7.49 -9.36 2.70
CA GLU A 58 -8.87 -9.32 2.21
C GLU A 58 -9.53 -7.97 2.51
N ARG A 59 -9.26 -7.41 3.69
CA ARG A 59 -9.79 -6.09 4.02
C ARG A 59 -9.22 -5.02 3.11
N ALA A 60 -7.93 -5.13 2.77
CA ALA A 60 -7.32 -4.20 1.84
C ALA A 60 -7.96 -4.32 0.47
N GLU A 61 -8.25 -5.54 0.04
CA GLU A 61 -8.89 -5.76 -1.25
C GLU A 61 -10.27 -5.10 -1.29
N GLU A 62 -11.04 -5.24 -0.22
CA GLU A 62 -12.36 -4.61 -0.15
C GLU A 62 -12.26 -3.10 -0.27
N HIS A 63 -11.29 -2.51 0.42
CA HIS A 63 -11.10 -1.06 0.35
C HIS A 63 -10.69 -0.62 -1.05
N VAL A 64 -9.80 -1.37 -1.68
CA VAL A 64 -9.34 -1.04 -3.03
C VAL A 64 -10.52 -1.07 -4.01
N GLU A 65 -11.39 -2.06 -3.87
CA GLU A 65 -12.57 -2.15 -4.72
C GLU A 65 -13.54 -1.00 -4.46
N GLU A 66 -13.75 -0.66 -3.20
CA GLU A 66 -14.65 0.43 -2.85
C GLU A 66 -14.24 1.77 -3.45
N VAL A 67 -12.94 2.03 -3.51
CA VAL A 67 -12.46 3.29 -4.06
C VAL A 67 -12.17 3.21 -5.56
N GLY A 68 -12.45 2.05 -6.18
CA GLY A 68 -12.33 1.93 -7.63
C GLY A 68 -10.91 1.81 -8.14
N LEU A 69 -9.98 1.30 -7.34
CA LEU A 69 -8.58 1.23 -7.73
C LEU A 69 -8.08 -0.20 -8.01
N SER A 70 -8.99 -1.14 -8.26
CA SER A 70 -8.61 -2.54 -8.47
C SER A 70 -7.64 -2.73 -9.63
N GLY A 71 -7.66 -1.85 -10.62
CA GLY A 71 -6.74 -1.94 -11.74
C GLY A 71 -5.39 -1.30 -11.50
N LYS A 72 -5.23 -0.60 -10.36
CA LYS A 72 -3.98 0.10 -10.07
C LYS A 72 -3.27 -0.42 -8.84
N ILE A 73 -3.97 -1.16 -8.00
CA ILE A 73 -3.38 -1.70 -6.78
C ILE A 73 -3.54 -3.21 -6.79
N GLU A 74 -2.43 -3.91 -6.76
CA GLU A 74 -2.43 -5.37 -6.73
C GLU A 74 -2.27 -5.83 -5.29
N LEU A 75 -3.08 -6.80 -4.87
CA LEU A 75 -2.99 -7.40 -3.55
C LEU A 75 -2.20 -8.70 -3.67
N ARG A 76 -1.25 -8.91 -2.77
CA ARG A 76 -0.40 -10.08 -2.87
C ARG A 76 -0.12 -10.65 -1.48
N LEU A 77 -0.41 -11.93 -1.30
CA LEU A 77 -0.06 -12.62 -0.06
C LEU A 77 1.41 -12.96 -0.12
N SER A 78 2.18 -12.47 0.84
CA SER A 78 3.62 -12.61 0.79
C SER A 78 4.21 -12.58 2.19
N ASP A 79 5.23 -13.39 2.42
CA ASP A 79 5.99 -13.37 3.66
C ASP A 79 7.10 -12.33 3.44
N GLY A 80 6.83 -11.11 3.89
CA GLY A 80 7.77 -10.01 3.67
C GLY A 80 7.96 -9.76 2.19
N LEU A 81 9.20 -9.74 1.76
CA LEU A 81 9.55 -9.48 0.36
C LEU A 81 9.63 -10.74 -0.51
N ALA A 82 9.26 -11.89 0.04
CA ALA A 82 9.48 -13.17 -0.64
C ALA A 82 8.83 -13.24 -2.03
N LYS A 83 7.69 -12.59 -2.20
CA LYS A 83 6.96 -12.62 -3.48
C LYS A 83 7.18 -11.37 -4.32
N LEU A 84 8.07 -10.50 -3.91
CA LEU A 84 8.36 -9.29 -4.69
C LEU A 84 9.49 -9.58 -5.67
N LYS A 85 9.23 -9.34 -6.94
CA LYS A 85 10.23 -9.59 -7.97
C LYS A 85 11.06 -8.35 -8.22
N ALA A 86 12.29 -8.55 -8.67
CA ALA A 86 13.16 -7.43 -9.01
C ALA A 86 12.47 -6.56 -10.07
N GLY A 87 12.49 -5.27 -9.86
CA GLY A 87 11.93 -4.32 -10.80
C GLY A 87 10.43 -4.08 -10.67
N GLU A 88 9.75 -4.80 -9.78
CA GLU A 88 8.32 -4.58 -9.59
C GLU A 88 8.01 -3.32 -8.81
N ALA A 89 8.90 -2.93 -7.93
CA ALA A 89 8.70 -1.75 -7.11
C ALA A 89 9.99 -0.97 -7.01
N ASP A 90 9.86 0.34 -6.92
CA ASP A 90 11.01 1.24 -6.75
C ASP A 90 11.21 1.59 -5.28
N THR A 91 10.14 1.48 -4.49
CA THR A 91 10.14 1.87 -3.09
C THR A 91 9.37 0.84 -2.29
N VAL A 92 9.90 0.48 -1.13
CA VAL A 92 9.23 -0.44 -0.22
C VAL A 92 8.87 0.30 1.06
N VAL A 93 7.63 0.16 1.50
CA VAL A 93 7.13 0.79 2.71
C VAL A 93 6.71 -0.31 3.68
N ILE A 94 7.06 -0.17 4.95
CA ILE A 94 6.70 -1.15 5.97
C ILE A 94 5.95 -0.44 7.10
N ALA A 95 5.05 0.43 6.73
CA ALA A 95 4.34 1.27 7.70
C ALA A 95 3.25 0.51 8.44
N GLY A 96 2.60 -0.41 7.76
CA GLY A 96 1.47 -1.11 8.34
C GLY A 96 1.83 -2.11 9.41
N MET A 97 3.12 -2.41 9.57
CA MET A 97 3.52 -3.40 10.55
C MET A 97 3.54 -2.87 11.98
N GLY A 98 3.33 -1.59 12.14
CA GLY A 98 3.31 -1.01 13.46
C GLY A 98 4.64 -1.16 14.14
N GLY A 99 4.68 -0.83 15.37
CA GLY A 99 5.90 -0.92 16.11
C GLY A 99 6.88 0.15 15.74
N PRO A 100 7.77 0.34 16.61
CA PRO A 100 8.73 1.33 16.37
C PRO A 100 9.78 0.82 15.59
N LEU A 101 9.68 0.72 14.51
CA LEU A 101 10.53 0.20 13.74
C LEU A 101 11.52 0.77 13.57
N MET A 102 11.72 1.19 13.51
CA MET A 102 12.58 1.58 13.17
C MET A 102 12.89 2.42 12.91
#